data_267e5421a0d60a93e93036119a9a0936
#
_entry.id   267e5421a0d60a93e93036119a9a0936
#
_cell.length_a   1.000
_cell.length_b   1.000
_cell.length_c   1.000
_cell.angle_alpha   90.00
_cell.angle_beta   90.00
_cell.angle_gamma   90.00
#
_symmetry.space_group_name_H-M   'P 1'
#
loop_
_entity.id
_entity.type
_entity.pdbx_description
1 polymer ?
#
loop_
_entity_poly.entity_id
_entity_poly.type
_entity_poly.pdbx_seq_one_letter_code
_entity_poly.pdbx_strand_id
1 'polypeptide(L)'
;MVKDYFKLLTFSHTIFALPFAFLGYFLAVSQADIPFQWQTLVLVVLCMVFARNAAMAFNRYIDRDIDGKNPRTAIREIPAGKISEKSALGFVILNCVAFVATTFFINQLCFFLSPIALLIILGYSATKRFTFLCHFVLGLGLSLAPLGAYLAAGGGFDTVPMLYSVVVLLWVSGFDIIYALQDESFDKSLNLNSVPVKLGSKKSLTLSSILHVICGIFILIASYLLGETYPEFGWMRWLAAAFFIGMLFYQHTLVTPTDLSKVNRAFFTTNGVASVVFGVLMIVDLYM
;
A
#
# COMPACT_ATOMS: atom_id res chain seq x y z
N MET A 1 4.45 15.51 -22.10
CA MET A 1 5.47 14.61 -21.52
C MET A 1 5.42 14.60 -19.99
N VAL A 2 5.78 15.66 -19.26
CA VAL A 2 5.75 15.64 -17.77
C VAL A 2 4.35 15.34 -17.21
N LYS A 3 3.29 15.97 -17.74
CA LYS A 3 1.90 15.70 -17.35
C LYS A 3 1.47 14.23 -17.55
N ASP A 4 2.04 13.55 -18.54
CA ASP A 4 1.69 12.16 -18.83
C ASP A 4 2.33 11.21 -17.79
N TYR A 5 3.53 11.51 -17.30
CA TYR A 5 4.12 10.79 -16.17
C TYR A 5 3.33 10.99 -14.87
N PHE A 6 2.85 12.21 -14.57
CA PHE A 6 1.97 12.41 -13.41
C PHE A 6 0.67 11.62 -13.50
N LYS A 7 0.09 11.48 -14.70
CA LYS A 7 -1.08 10.64 -14.93
C LYS A 7 -0.74 9.15 -14.78
N LEU A 8 0.38 8.69 -15.34
CA LEU A 8 0.87 7.33 -15.20
C LEU A 8 1.03 6.93 -13.74
N LEU A 9 1.48 7.84 -12.87
CA LEU A 9 1.73 7.58 -11.47
C LEU A 9 0.47 7.59 -10.58
N THR A 10 -0.66 8.11 -11.04
CA THR A 10 -1.89 8.23 -10.26
C THR A 10 -1.61 8.66 -8.81
N PHE A 11 -1.12 9.88 -8.62
CA PHE A 11 -0.54 10.40 -7.37
C PHE A 11 -1.42 10.20 -6.12
N SER A 12 -2.74 10.16 -6.30
CA SER A 12 -3.71 9.92 -5.21
C SER A 12 -3.51 8.63 -4.43
N HIS A 13 -2.86 7.62 -4.99
CA HIS A 13 -2.61 6.36 -4.29
C HIS A 13 -1.41 6.39 -3.32
N THR A 14 -0.58 7.43 -3.36
CA THR A 14 0.55 7.60 -2.42
C THR A 14 0.04 7.81 -0.99
N ILE A 15 -1.19 8.28 -0.87
CA ILE A 15 -1.85 8.60 0.40
C ILE A 15 -2.10 7.36 1.28
N PHE A 16 -2.16 6.14 0.71
CA PHE A 16 -2.54 4.96 1.49
C PHE A 16 -1.45 4.52 2.48
N ALA A 17 -0.23 4.36 2.01
CA ALA A 17 0.86 3.82 2.83
C ALA A 17 1.68 4.89 3.57
N LEU A 18 1.66 6.15 3.11
CA LEU A 18 2.45 7.23 3.69
C LEU A 18 2.15 7.52 5.17
N PRO A 19 0.87 7.56 5.63
CA PRO A 19 0.57 7.73 7.05
C PRO A 19 1.12 6.62 7.93
N PHE A 20 1.13 5.38 7.44
CA PHE A 20 1.72 4.24 8.15
C PHE A 20 3.26 4.29 8.14
N ALA A 21 3.89 4.81 7.09
CA ALA A 21 5.33 5.08 7.09
C ALA A 21 5.68 6.16 8.13
N PHE A 22 4.92 7.25 8.21
CA PHE A 22 5.11 8.25 9.25
C PHE A 22 4.92 7.67 10.64
N LEU A 23 3.86 6.89 10.87
CA LEU A 23 3.68 6.20 12.14
C LEU A 23 4.91 5.35 12.49
N GLY A 24 5.41 4.52 11.55
CA GLY A 24 6.62 3.72 11.77
C GLY A 24 7.84 4.56 12.13
N TYR A 25 8.08 5.66 11.42
CA TYR A 25 9.16 6.59 11.72
C TYR A 25 9.03 7.19 13.13
N PHE A 26 7.84 7.70 13.47
CA PHE A 26 7.60 8.35 14.77
C PHE A 26 7.63 7.35 15.93
N LEU A 27 7.23 6.09 15.72
CA LEU A 27 7.39 5.03 16.72
C LEU A 27 8.87 4.76 17.04
N ALA A 28 9.76 4.83 16.05
CA ALA A 28 11.17 4.67 16.32
C ALA A 28 11.72 5.84 17.13
N VAL A 29 11.43 7.08 16.73
CA VAL A 29 11.96 8.28 17.40
C VAL A 29 11.28 8.58 18.74
N SER A 30 10.21 7.90 19.11
CA SER A 30 9.67 7.95 20.48
C SER A 30 10.46 7.08 21.47
N GLN A 31 11.37 6.24 20.98
CA GLN A 31 12.32 5.55 21.86
C GLN A 31 13.42 6.52 22.32
N ALA A 32 13.75 6.46 23.61
CA ALA A 32 14.65 7.42 24.25
C ALA A 32 16.04 7.55 23.59
N ASP A 33 16.51 6.48 22.95
CA ASP A 33 17.85 6.43 22.36
C ASP A 33 17.89 6.82 20.85
N ILE A 34 16.73 7.09 20.23
CA ILE A 34 16.65 7.40 18.79
C ILE A 34 16.24 8.87 18.59
N PRO A 35 17.19 9.76 18.24
CA PRO A 35 16.89 11.17 18.04
C PRO A 35 16.09 11.40 16.75
N PHE A 36 15.17 12.35 16.79
CA PHE A 36 14.49 12.83 15.58
C PHE A 36 15.48 13.46 14.61
N GLN A 37 15.48 13.00 13.37
CA GLN A 37 16.31 13.50 12.28
C GLN A 37 15.45 13.81 11.06
N TRP A 38 15.25 15.08 10.76
CA TRP A 38 14.45 15.51 9.60
C TRP A 38 15.02 14.99 8.27
N GLN A 39 16.35 14.85 8.18
CA GLN A 39 17.02 14.29 7.01
C GLN A 39 16.55 12.84 6.74
N THR A 40 16.52 12.01 7.77
CA THR A 40 16.05 10.62 7.65
C THR A 40 14.57 10.57 7.28
N LEU A 41 13.75 11.45 7.85
CA LEU A 41 12.32 11.54 7.48
C LEU A 41 12.15 11.91 5.99
N VAL A 42 12.92 12.87 5.48
CA VAL A 42 12.92 13.22 4.05
C VAL A 42 13.36 12.03 3.19
N LEU A 43 14.41 11.31 3.59
CA LEU A 43 14.86 10.12 2.86
C LEU A 43 13.80 9.00 2.86
N VAL A 44 13.06 8.80 3.98
CA VAL A 44 11.92 7.87 4.03
C VAL A 44 10.84 8.28 3.03
N VAL A 45 10.47 9.56 2.97
CA VAL A 45 9.49 10.07 1.99
C VAL A 45 9.98 9.85 0.56
N LEU A 46 11.26 10.13 0.28
CA LEU A 46 11.86 9.87 -1.03
C LEU A 46 11.83 8.38 -1.40
N CYS A 47 12.16 7.48 -0.47
CA CYS A 47 12.01 6.05 -0.67
C CYS A 47 10.58 5.66 -1.04
N MET A 48 9.58 6.19 -0.31
CA MET A 48 8.16 5.93 -0.62
C MET A 48 7.79 6.42 -2.02
N VAL A 49 8.27 7.61 -2.43
CA VAL A 49 8.01 8.17 -3.77
C VAL A 49 8.68 7.30 -4.84
N PHE A 50 9.96 6.96 -4.71
CA PHE A 50 10.68 6.19 -5.71
C PHE A 50 10.15 4.75 -5.83
N ALA A 51 9.92 4.06 -4.71
CA ALA A 51 9.36 2.72 -4.70
C ALA A 51 7.99 2.69 -5.39
N ARG A 52 7.12 3.66 -5.07
CA ARG A 52 5.81 3.76 -5.68
C ARG A 52 5.88 4.09 -7.17
N ASN A 53 6.72 5.07 -7.56
CA ASN A 53 6.89 5.43 -8.96
C ASN A 53 7.37 4.22 -9.77
N ALA A 54 8.35 3.47 -9.26
CA ALA A 54 8.83 2.23 -9.86
C ALA A 54 7.71 1.20 -10.00
N ALA A 55 6.95 0.94 -8.92
CA ALA A 55 5.86 -0.02 -8.89
C ALA A 55 4.76 0.31 -9.91
N MET A 56 4.28 1.55 -9.93
CA MET A 56 3.22 1.99 -10.83
C MET A 56 3.65 1.95 -12.30
N ALA A 57 4.85 2.48 -12.59
CA ALA A 57 5.37 2.48 -13.95
C ALA A 57 5.65 1.05 -14.45
N PHE A 58 6.18 0.17 -13.57
CA PHE A 58 6.42 -1.22 -13.90
C PHE A 58 5.12 -2.00 -14.14
N ASN A 59 4.10 -1.79 -13.30
CA ASN A 59 2.78 -2.38 -13.52
C ASN A 59 2.20 -1.97 -14.89
N ARG A 60 2.26 -0.68 -15.24
CA ARG A 60 1.82 -0.20 -16.56
C ARG A 60 2.65 -0.76 -17.71
N TYR A 61 3.97 -0.92 -17.50
CA TYR A 61 4.86 -1.47 -18.51
C TYR A 61 4.60 -2.95 -18.75
N ILE A 62 4.51 -3.75 -17.69
CA ILE A 62 4.33 -5.20 -17.82
C ILE A 62 2.91 -5.56 -18.33
N ASP A 63 1.89 -4.78 -17.95
CA ASP A 63 0.50 -5.02 -18.31
C ASP A 63 0.05 -4.31 -19.60
N ARG A 64 0.92 -3.62 -20.33
CA ARG A 64 0.57 -2.80 -21.51
C ARG A 64 -0.26 -3.54 -22.55
N ASP A 65 0.07 -4.81 -22.84
CA ASP A 65 -0.64 -5.62 -23.83
C ASP A 65 -2.03 -6.05 -23.33
N ILE A 66 -2.17 -6.28 -22.03
CA ILE A 66 -3.43 -6.57 -21.35
C ILE A 66 -4.27 -5.30 -21.29
N ASP A 67 -3.67 -4.20 -20.87
CA ASP A 67 -4.32 -2.88 -20.76
C ASP A 67 -4.87 -2.39 -22.11
N GLY A 68 -4.13 -2.64 -23.21
CA GLY A 68 -4.57 -2.28 -24.54
C GLY A 68 -5.82 -3.03 -25.03
N LYS A 69 -6.10 -4.21 -24.48
CA LYS A 69 -7.29 -5.01 -24.80
C LYS A 69 -8.50 -4.69 -23.91
N ASN A 70 -8.29 -4.05 -22.78
CA ASN A 70 -9.37 -3.69 -21.84
C ASN A 70 -9.89 -2.28 -22.17
N PRO A 71 -11.17 -2.10 -22.54
CA PRO A 71 -11.74 -0.78 -22.84
C PRO A 71 -11.54 0.25 -21.73
N ARG A 72 -11.51 -0.18 -20.45
CA ARG A 72 -11.31 0.68 -19.30
C ARG A 72 -9.89 1.23 -19.19
N THR A 73 -8.88 0.45 -19.63
CA THR A 73 -7.47 0.76 -19.45
C THR A 73 -6.71 1.05 -20.75
N ALA A 74 -7.31 0.84 -21.92
CA ALA A 74 -6.71 1.14 -23.23
C ALA A 74 -6.33 2.62 -23.42
N ILE A 75 -6.98 3.53 -22.67
CA ILE A 75 -6.69 4.97 -22.65
C ILE A 75 -5.43 5.35 -21.85
N ARG A 76 -4.81 4.38 -21.13
CA ARG A 76 -3.60 4.57 -20.33
C ARG A 76 -2.41 4.97 -21.21
N GLU A 77 -1.43 5.62 -20.61
CA GLU A 77 -0.37 6.35 -21.30
C GLU A 77 0.49 5.47 -22.23
N ILE A 78 0.79 4.21 -21.84
CA ILE A 78 1.60 3.30 -22.65
C ILE A 78 0.78 2.69 -23.79
N PRO A 79 -0.37 2.03 -23.55
CA PRO A 79 -1.22 1.52 -24.63
C PRO A 79 -1.67 2.60 -25.63
N ALA A 80 -1.93 3.82 -25.14
CA ALA A 80 -2.33 4.96 -25.99
C ALA A 80 -1.15 5.62 -26.72
N GLY A 81 0.08 5.10 -26.62
CA GLY A 81 1.26 5.61 -27.32
C GLY A 81 1.79 6.97 -26.82
N LYS A 82 1.28 7.49 -25.68
CA LYS A 82 1.72 8.77 -25.12
C LYS A 82 3.10 8.68 -24.45
N ILE A 83 3.44 7.51 -23.91
CA ILE A 83 4.74 7.17 -23.36
C ILE A 83 5.22 5.89 -24.04
N SER A 84 6.44 5.92 -24.59
CA SER A 84 7.03 4.73 -25.22
C SER A 84 7.42 3.69 -24.17
N GLU A 85 7.41 2.41 -24.54
CA GLU A 85 7.82 1.30 -23.66
C GLU A 85 9.24 1.50 -23.13
N LYS A 86 10.17 1.95 -23.99
CA LYS A 86 11.56 2.23 -23.60
C LYS A 86 11.65 3.35 -22.56
N SER A 87 10.86 4.42 -22.74
CA SER A 87 10.83 5.53 -21.79
C SER A 87 10.20 5.10 -20.45
N ALA A 88 9.16 4.27 -20.47
CA ALA A 88 8.54 3.72 -19.26
C ALA A 88 9.53 2.82 -18.51
N LEU A 89 10.21 1.92 -19.20
CA LEU A 89 11.22 1.05 -18.58
C LEU A 89 12.41 1.85 -18.02
N GLY A 90 12.91 2.85 -18.76
CA GLY A 90 13.95 3.75 -18.30
C GLY A 90 13.54 4.50 -17.02
N PHE A 91 12.27 4.93 -16.94
CA PHE A 91 11.73 5.56 -15.73
C PHE A 91 11.64 4.59 -14.55
N VAL A 92 11.27 3.33 -14.76
CA VAL A 92 11.31 2.28 -13.73
C VAL A 92 12.72 2.10 -13.18
N ILE A 93 13.70 1.90 -14.09
CA ILE A 93 15.10 1.68 -13.70
C ILE A 93 15.63 2.89 -12.91
N LEU A 94 15.37 4.11 -13.38
CA LEU A 94 15.77 5.33 -12.68
C LEU A 94 15.21 5.39 -11.25
N ASN A 95 13.92 5.08 -11.06
CA ASN A 95 13.32 5.10 -9.72
C ASN A 95 13.84 3.95 -8.84
N CYS A 96 14.12 2.76 -9.39
CA CYS A 96 14.75 1.66 -8.65
C CYS A 96 16.16 2.04 -8.17
N VAL A 97 16.97 2.62 -9.05
CA VAL A 97 18.32 3.10 -8.70
C VAL A 97 18.25 4.21 -7.65
N ALA A 98 17.34 5.17 -7.83
CA ALA A 98 17.13 6.24 -6.86
C ALA A 98 16.67 5.71 -5.50
N PHE A 99 15.79 4.69 -5.46
CA PHE A 99 15.36 4.01 -4.23
C PHE A 99 16.55 3.38 -3.50
N VAL A 100 17.35 2.54 -4.20
CA VAL A 100 18.53 1.88 -3.61
C VAL A 100 19.55 2.90 -3.14
N ALA A 101 19.83 3.94 -3.96
CA ALA A 101 20.74 5.01 -3.57
C ALA A 101 20.25 5.75 -2.32
N THR A 102 18.93 6.03 -2.23
CA THR A 102 18.35 6.70 -1.04
C THR A 102 18.51 5.83 0.20
N THR A 103 18.26 4.51 0.12
CA THR A 103 18.44 3.60 1.25
C THR A 103 19.88 3.50 1.72
N PHE A 104 20.88 3.64 0.81
CA PHE A 104 22.29 3.71 1.17
C PHE A 104 22.61 4.89 2.10
N PHE A 105 21.97 6.05 1.88
CA PHE A 105 22.13 7.22 2.74
C PHE A 105 21.33 7.15 4.05
N ILE A 106 20.41 6.20 4.19
CA ILE A 106 19.66 5.99 5.43
C ILE A 106 20.52 5.17 6.41
N ASN A 107 20.70 3.87 6.16
CA ASN A 107 21.53 2.97 6.95
C ASN A 107 21.83 1.67 6.18
N GLN A 108 22.79 0.88 6.69
CA GLN A 108 23.20 -0.37 6.06
C GLN A 108 22.09 -1.41 5.98
N LEU A 109 21.24 -1.51 7.02
CA LEU A 109 20.15 -2.48 7.04
C LEU A 109 19.13 -2.19 5.93
N CYS A 110 18.69 -0.95 5.80
CA CYS A 110 17.78 -0.53 4.73
C CYS A 110 18.40 -0.75 3.34
N PHE A 111 19.71 -0.47 3.19
CA PHE A 111 20.40 -0.70 1.94
C PHE A 111 20.40 -2.17 1.55
N PHE A 112 20.77 -3.09 2.47
CA PHE A 112 20.78 -4.53 2.16
C PHE A 112 19.40 -5.13 1.98
N LEU A 113 18.36 -4.57 2.60
CA LEU A 113 16.96 -4.99 2.40
C LEU A 113 16.34 -4.41 1.13
N SER A 114 16.89 -3.33 0.56
CA SER A 114 16.29 -2.63 -0.58
C SER A 114 16.09 -3.49 -1.83
N PRO A 115 17.00 -4.43 -2.23
CA PRO A 115 16.73 -5.31 -3.36
C PRO A 115 15.56 -6.28 -3.12
N ILE A 116 15.42 -6.77 -1.87
CA ILE A 116 14.30 -7.65 -1.49
C ILE A 116 12.99 -6.87 -1.55
N ALA A 117 12.98 -5.64 -1.02
CA ALA A 117 11.82 -4.77 -1.10
C ALA A 117 11.42 -4.49 -2.56
N LEU A 118 12.36 -4.16 -3.43
CA LEU A 118 12.10 -3.95 -4.86
C LEU A 118 11.58 -5.22 -5.55
N LEU A 119 12.11 -6.40 -5.21
CA LEU A 119 11.62 -7.67 -5.74
C LEU A 119 10.13 -7.88 -5.42
N ILE A 120 9.72 -7.60 -4.19
CA ILE A 120 8.32 -7.70 -3.76
C ILE A 120 7.48 -6.63 -4.46
N ILE A 121 7.94 -5.36 -4.42
CA ILE A 121 7.21 -4.18 -4.93
C ILE A 121 7.03 -4.23 -6.46
N LEU A 122 7.97 -4.76 -7.21
CA LEU A 122 7.84 -4.92 -8.66
C LEU A 122 7.17 -6.25 -9.00
N GLY A 123 7.56 -7.32 -8.30
CA GLY A 123 7.11 -8.70 -8.57
C GLY A 123 5.60 -8.87 -8.51
N TYR A 124 4.89 -8.10 -7.66
CA TYR A 124 3.44 -8.20 -7.55
C TYR A 124 2.73 -8.03 -8.90
N SER A 125 3.25 -7.16 -9.78
CA SER A 125 2.67 -6.87 -11.09
C SER A 125 2.59 -8.09 -12.01
N ALA A 126 3.49 -9.06 -11.84
CA ALA A 126 3.51 -10.29 -12.62
C ALA A 126 2.57 -11.36 -12.06
N THR A 127 2.19 -11.28 -10.79
CA THR A 127 1.57 -12.39 -10.05
C THR A 127 0.22 -12.82 -10.59
N LYS A 128 -0.60 -11.91 -11.11
CA LYS A 128 -1.89 -12.25 -11.70
C LYS A 128 -1.80 -13.16 -12.95
N ARG A 129 -0.59 -13.35 -13.52
CA ARG A 129 -0.35 -14.26 -14.64
C ARG A 129 -0.27 -15.72 -14.20
N PHE A 130 0.04 -15.99 -12.92
CA PHE A 130 0.25 -17.35 -12.42
C PHE A 130 -0.42 -17.68 -11.09
N THR A 131 -0.89 -16.68 -10.32
CA THR A 131 -1.54 -16.94 -9.04
C THR A 131 -2.69 -15.97 -8.74
N PHE A 132 -3.76 -16.49 -8.13
CA PHE A 132 -4.87 -15.67 -7.63
C PHE A 132 -4.53 -14.92 -6.34
N LEU A 133 -3.38 -15.20 -5.72
CA LEU A 133 -2.91 -14.52 -4.50
C LEU A 133 -2.28 -13.14 -4.79
N CYS A 134 -2.39 -12.62 -6.01
CA CYS A 134 -1.84 -11.33 -6.43
C CYS A 134 -2.19 -10.16 -5.49
N HIS A 135 -3.39 -10.16 -4.91
CA HIS A 135 -3.84 -9.15 -3.93
C HIS A 135 -3.02 -9.17 -2.64
N PHE A 136 -2.63 -10.35 -2.18
CA PHE A 136 -1.78 -10.49 -0.99
C PHE A 136 -0.34 -10.07 -1.25
N VAL A 137 0.17 -10.30 -2.47
CA VAL A 137 1.51 -9.83 -2.84
C VAL A 137 1.54 -8.30 -2.96
N LEU A 138 0.46 -7.68 -3.47
CA LEU A 138 0.29 -6.22 -3.43
C LEU A 138 0.25 -5.71 -1.98
N GLY A 139 -0.56 -6.36 -1.12
CA GLY A 139 -0.63 -6.05 0.30
C GLY A 139 0.73 -6.17 0.99
N LEU A 140 1.51 -7.20 0.68
CA LEU A 140 2.87 -7.37 1.18
C LEU A 140 3.78 -6.22 0.73
N GLY A 141 3.67 -5.76 -0.52
CA GLY A 141 4.44 -4.60 -1.01
C GLY A 141 4.19 -3.33 -0.20
N LEU A 142 2.91 -3.02 0.11
CA LEU A 142 2.57 -1.83 0.89
C LEU A 142 2.85 -2.02 2.38
N SER A 143 2.80 -3.24 2.91
CA SER A 143 3.08 -3.55 4.32
C SER A 143 4.53 -3.30 4.73
N LEU A 144 5.44 -3.16 3.76
CA LEU A 144 6.83 -2.76 4.03
C LEU A 144 6.96 -1.32 4.53
N ALA A 145 5.95 -0.46 4.35
CA ALA A 145 6.02 0.95 4.65
C ALA A 145 6.20 1.26 6.15
N PRO A 146 5.36 0.76 7.09
CA PRO A 146 5.51 1.05 8.52
C PRO A 146 6.83 0.48 9.07
N LEU A 147 7.15 -0.79 8.80
CA LEU A 147 8.38 -1.41 9.29
C LEU A 147 9.62 -0.80 8.62
N GLY A 148 9.57 -0.56 7.31
CA GLY A 148 10.69 0.06 6.58
C GLY A 148 11.05 1.45 7.10
N ALA A 149 10.06 2.27 7.42
CA ALA A 149 10.27 3.60 8.01
C ALA A 149 10.79 3.51 9.45
N TYR A 150 10.33 2.54 10.22
CA TYR A 150 10.83 2.26 11.58
C TYR A 150 12.30 1.85 11.56
N LEU A 151 12.69 0.92 10.67
CA LEU A 151 14.08 0.50 10.47
C LEU A 151 14.96 1.66 9.95
N ALA A 152 14.40 2.52 9.11
CA ALA A 152 15.11 3.70 8.59
C ALA A 152 15.47 4.68 9.69
N ALA A 153 14.64 4.86 10.69
CA ALA A 153 14.90 5.72 11.83
C ALA A 153 15.89 5.12 12.84
N GLY A 154 16.22 3.84 12.74
CA GLY A 154 17.15 3.14 13.64
C GLY A 154 16.51 2.09 14.54
N GLY A 155 15.20 1.85 14.42
CA GLY A 155 14.52 0.77 15.11
C GLY A 155 14.91 -0.62 14.61
N GLY A 156 14.48 -1.66 15.31
CA GLY A 156 14.70 -3.07 14.98
C GLY A 156 13.47 -3.76 14.37
N PHE A 157 13.42 -5.08 14.47
CA PHE A 157 12.24 -5.87 14.09
C PHE A 157 11.30 -6.03 15.30
N ASP A 158 10.73 -4.91 15.76
CA ASP A 158 9.92 -4.86 16.97
C ASP A 158 8.46 -5.23 16.70
N THR A 159 7.79 -5.71 17.75
CA THR A 159 6.44 -6.29 17.63
C THR A 159 5.41 -5.28 17.11
N VAL A 160 5.41 -4.05 17.64
CA VAL A 160 4.38 -3.04 17.31
C VAL A 160 4.45 -2.62 15.82
N PRO A 161 5.61 -2.19 15.25
CA PRO A 161 5.69 -1.87 13.82
C PRO A 161 5.45 -3.09 12.92
N MET A 162 5.81 -4.32 13.34
CA MET A 162 5.47 -5.54 12.61
C MET A 162 3.96 -5.79 12.59
N LEU A 163 3.24 -5.55 13.69
CA LEU A 163 1.78 -5.67 13.71
C LEU A 163 1.12 -4.66 12.78
N TYR A 164 1.60 -3.41 12.73
CA TYR A 164 1.09 -2.44 11.73
C TYR A 164 1.40 -2.85 10.30
N SER A 165 2.50 -3.54 10.03
CA SER A 165 2.75 -4.15 8.73
C SER A 165 1.72 -5.24 8.39
N VAL A 166 1.35 -6.09 9.35
CA VAL A 166 0.27 -7.09 9.17
C VAL A 166 -1.08 -6.40 8.92
N VAL A 167 -1.39 -5.34 9.68
CA VAL A 167 -2.60 -4.50 9.46
C VAL A 167 -2.65 -4.00 8.02
N VAL A 168 -1.56 -3.40 7.51
CA VAL A 168 -1.50 -2.88 6.13
C VAL A 168 -1.64 -4.01 5.11
N LEU A 169 -0.99 -5.16 5.32
CA LEU A 169 -1.11 -6.32 4.44
C LEU A 169 -2.58 -6.76 4.29
N LEU A 170 -3.26 -6.99 5.41
CA LEU A 170 -4.64 -7.48 5.43
C LEU A 170 -5.62 -6.44 4.83
N TRP A 171 -5.45 -5.19 5.22
CA TRP A 171 -6.25 -4.07 4.72
C TRP A 171 -6.14 -3.90 3.21
N VAL A 172 -4.90 -3.82 2.70
CA VAL A 172 -4.64 -3.65 1.27
C VAL A 172 -5.15 -4.84 0.47
N SER A 173 -4.90 -6.07 0.94
CA SER A 173 -5.40 -7.28 0.27
C SER A 173 -6.92 -7.28 0.19
N GLY A 174 -7.60 -6.89 1.28
CA GLY A 174 -9.06 -6.83 1.34
C GLY A 174 -9.66 -5.81 0.36
N PHE A 175 -9.15 -4.58 0.35
CA PHE A 175 -9.71 -3.56 -0.53
C PHE A 175 -9.33 -3.77 -2.01
N ASP A 176 -8.17 -4.37 -2.29
CA ASP A 176 -7.77 -4.67 -3.67
C ASP A 176 -8.63 -5.79 -4.27
N ILE A 177 -9.05 -6.77 -3.46
CA ILE A 177 -10.05 -7.77 -3.88
C ILE A 177 -11.37 -7.09 -4.28
N ILE A 178 -11.85 -6.10 -3.50
CA ILE A 178 -13.07 -5.34 -3.86
C ILE A 178 -12.86 -4.61 -5.19
N TYR A 179 -11.72 -3.97 -5.36
CA TYR A 179 -11.41 -3.22 -6.59
C TYR A 179 -11.33 -4.12 -7.83
N ALA A 180 -10.78 -5.32 -7.67
CA ALA A 180 -10.61 -6.29 -8.75
C ALA A 180 -11.94 -6.88 -9.26
N LEU A 181 -13.05 -6.75 -8.54
CA LEU A 181 -14.38 -7.21 -9.00
C LEU A 181 -14.79 -6.58 -10.34
N GLN A 182 -14.35 -5.35 -10.62
CA GLN A 182 -14.65 -4.65 -11.89
C GLN A 182 -14.07 -5.37 -13.12
N ASP A 183 -12.97 -6.07 -12.92
CA ASP A 183 -12.22 -6.71 -14.00
C ASP A 183 -12.49 -8.22 -14.09
N GLU A 184 -13.39 -8.80 -13.26
CA GLU A 184 -13.63 -10.25 -13.18
C GLU A 184 -13.89 -10.88 -14.55
N SER A 185 -14.82 -10.33 -15.33
CA SER A 185 -15.19 -10.85 -16.66
C SER A 185 -14.06 -10.71 -17.66
N PHE A 186 -13.34 -9.59 -17.63
CA PHE A 186 -12.22 -9.33 -18.51
C PHE A 186 -11.02 -10.24 -18.17
N ASP A 187 -10.63 -10.32 -16.90
CA ASP A 187 -9.54 -11.18 -16.43
C ASP A 187 -9.81 -12.64 -16.79
N LYS A 188 -11.07 -13.09 -16.62
CA LYS A 188 -11.50 -14.44 -17.00
C LYS A 188 -11.34 -14.70 -18.50
N SER A 189 -11.65 -13.73 -19.35
CA SER A 189 -11.53 -13.87 -20.81
C SER A 189 -10.08 -14.00 -21.30
N LEU A 190 -9.12 -13.50 -20.52
CA LEU A 190 -7.68 -13.58 -20.79
C LEU A 190 -6.95 -14.65 -19.98
N ASN A 191 -7.67 -15.53 -19.26
CA ASN A 191 -7.10 -16.54 -18.36
C ASN A 191 -6.13 -15.95 -17.32
N LEU A 192 -6.40 -14.74 -16.84
CA LEU A 192 -5.67 -14.12 -15.74
C LEU A 192 -6.20 -14.66 -14.41
N ASN A 193 -5.33 -14.63 -13.40
CA ASN A 193 -5.66 -15.13 -12.08
C ASN A 193 -5.93 -13.96 -11.12
N SER A 194 -7.09 -14.00 -10.47
CA SER A 194 -7.43 -13.10 -9.37
C SER A 194 -8.41 -13.81 -8.43
N VAL A 195 -8.59 -13.28 -7.23
CA VAL A 195 -9.59 -13.81 -6.28
C VAL A 195 -10.99 -13.78 -6.90
N PRO A 196 -11.46 -12.68 -7.55
CA PRO A 196 -12.74 -12.68 -8.24
C PRO A 196 -12.88 -13.75 -9.32
N VAL A 197 -11.86 -13.95 -10.15
CA VAL A 197 -11.87 -15.00 -11.19
C VAL A 197 -11.98 -16.40 -10.59
N LYS A 198 -11.27 -16.65 -9.48
CA LYS A 198 -11.23 -17.97 -8.83
C LYS A 198 -12.47 -18.30 -8.01
N LEU A 199 -13.01 -17.32 -7.29
CA LEU A 199 -14.09 -17.53 -6.29
C LEU A 199 -15.45 -16.96 -6.72
N GLY A 200 -15.49 -16.06 -7.71
CA GLY A 200 -16.66 -15.25 -8.07
C GLY A 200 -16.93 -14.11 -7.10
N SER A 201 -17.73 -13.13 -7.51
CA SER A 201 -17.95 -11.88 -6.79
C SER A 201 -18.41 -12.07 -5.35
N LYS A 202 -19.40 -12.97 -5.09
CA LYS A 202 -19.96 -13.17 -3.73
C LYS A 202 -18.91 -13.66 -2.73
N LYS A 203 -18.18 -14.73 -3.08
CA LYS A 203 -17.15 -15.30 -2.19
C LYS A 203 -15.94 -14.36 -2.04
N SER A 204 -15.63 -13.58 -3.06
CA SER A 204 -14.56 -12.57 -3.01
C SER A 204 -14.87 -11.47 -2.02
N LEU A 205 -16.11 -10.96 -2.01
CA LEU A 205 -16.54 -9.98 -1.00
C LEU A 205 -16.55 -10.58 0.42
N THR A 206 -16.96 -11.85 0.56
CA THR A 206 -16.86 -12.54 1.86
C THR A 206 -15.41 -12.65 2.33
N LEU A 207 -14.48 -13.05 1.44
CA LEU A 207 -13.05 -13.12 1.79
C LEU A 207 -12.49 -11.76 2.17
N SER A 208 -12.81 -10.72 1.40
CA SER A 208 -12.42 -9.34 1.72
C SER A 208 -12.94 -8.91 3.09
N SER A 209 -14.21 -9.22 3.42
CA SER A 209 -14.79 -8.93 4.74
C SER A 209 -14.06 -9.66 5.87
N ILE A 210 -13.71 -10.93 5.68
CA ILE A 210 -12.93 -11.71 6.64
C ILE A 210 -11.56 -11.08 6.86
N LEU A 211 -10.85 -10.69 5.79
CA LEU A 211 -9.55 -10.03 5.89
C LEU A 211 -9.66 -8.70 6.66
N HIS A 212 -10.71 -7.92 6.43
CA HIS A 212 -10.93 -6.67 7.14
C HIS A 212 -11.34 -6.86 8.60
N VAL A 213 -12.08 -7.92 8.94
CA VAL A 213 -12.36 -8.28 10.34
C VAL A 213 -11.07 -8.67 11.06
N ILE A 214 -10.23 -9.52 10.44
CA ILE A 214 -8.92 -9.89 10.99
C ILE A 214 -8.02 -8.66 11.11
N CYS A 215 -8.01 -7.78 10.12
CA CYS A 215 -7.30 -6.49 10.17
C CYS A 215 -7.76 -5.65 11.37
N GLY A 216 -9.08 -5.57 11.62
CA GLY A 216 -9.64 -4.87 12.80
C GLY A 216 -9.17 -5.48 14.12
N ILE A 217 -9.08 -6.79 14.22
CA ILE A 217 -8.52 -7.47 15.40
C ILE A 217 -7.05 -7.10 15.59
N PHE A 218 -6.23 -7.16 14.52
CA PHE A 218 -4.81 -6.81 14.59
C PHE A 218 -4.58 -5.35 14.95
N ILE A 219 -5.44 -4.41 14.47
CA ILE A 219 -5.31 -2.99 14.83
C ILE A 219 -5.62 -2.75 16.31
N LEU A 220 -6.58 -3.48 16.89
CA LEU A 220 -6.88 -3.42 18.31
C LEU A 220 -5.73 -3.99 19.15
N ILE A 221 -5.16 -5.13 18.76
CA ILE A 221 -3.98 -5.71 19.42
C ILE A 221 -2.79 -4.76 19.31
N ALA A 222 -2.54 -4.18 18.13
CA ALA A 222 -1.47 -3.21 17.93
C ALA A 222 -1.66 -1.96 18.80
N SER A 223 -2.89 -1.44 18.89
CA SER A 223 -3.21 -0.28 19.74
C SER A 223 -3.05 -0.58 21.24
N TYR A 224 -3.38 -1.80 21.68
CA TYR A 224 -3.15 -2.24 23.05
C TYR A 224 -1.65 -2.30 23.35
N LEU A 225 -0.87 -3.07 22.59
CA LEU A 225 0.56 -3.23 22.77
C LEU A 225 1.33 -1.92 22.59
N LEU A 226 0.82 -1.03 21.74
CA LEU A 226 1.37 0.32 21.59
C LEU A 226 1.37 1.06 22.94
N GLY A 227 0.26 1.08 23.68
CA GLY A 227 0.17 1.76 24.96
C GLY A 227 0.99 1.09 26.07
N GLU A 228 1.27 -0.22 25.96
CA GLU A 228 2.15 -0.93 26.89
C GLU A 228 3.63 -0.64 26.60
N THR A 229 3.99 -0.47 25.31
CA THR A 229 5.38 -0.33 24.88
C THR A 229 5.83 1.13 24.83
N TYR A 230 4.91 2.04 24.51
CA TYR A 230 5.13 3.47 24.31
C TYR A 230 4.16 4.27 25.19
N PRO A 231 4.55 4.60 26.46
CA PRO A 231 3.67 5.25 27.43
C PRO A 231 3.17 6.65 27.01
N GLU A 232 3.82 7.27 26.02
CA GLU A 232 3.43 8.56 25.46
C GLU A 232 2.09 8.52 24.72
N PHE A 233 1.69 7.32 24.21
CA PHE A 233 0.40 7.18 23.54
C PHE A 233 -0.76 7.10 24.53
N GLY A 234 -1.69 8.05 24.39
CA GLY A 234 -2.86 8.18 25.23
C GLY A 234 -4.10 7.43 24.69
N TRP A 235 -5.24 8.06 24.83
CA TRP A 235 -6.54 7.47 24.45
C TRP A 235 -6.85 7.60 22.94
N MET A 236 -6.21 8.54 22.21
CA MET A 236 -6.51 8.80 20.81
C MET A 236 -6.15 7.62 19.92
N ARG A 237 -5.22 6.74 20.34
CA ARG A 237 -4.95 5.47 19.64
C ARG A 237 -6.21 4.59 19.49
N TRP A 238 -7.09 4.61 20.50
CA TRP A 238 -8.36 3.87 20.44
C TRP A 238 -9.38 4.55 19.51
N LEU A 239 -9.41 5.88 19.49
CA LEU A 239 -10.23 6.64 18.55
C LEU A 239 -9.77 6.39 17.12
N ALA A 240 -8.45 6.40 16.88
CA ALA A 240 -7.87 6.09 15.57
C ALA A 240 -8.25 4.67 15.11
N ALA A 241 -8.12 3.67 16.00
CA ALA A 241 -8.49 2.29 15.72
C ALA A 241 -10.00 2.16 15.42
N ALA A 242 -10.85 2.75 16.24
CA ALA A 242 -12.31 2.73 16.04
C ALA A 242 -12.72 3.40 14.73
N PHE A 243 -12.13 4.55 14.40
CA PHE A 243 -12.37 5.23 13.13
C PHE A 243 -11.96 4.36 11.94
N PHE A 244 -10.75 3.79 11.98
CA PHE A 244 -10.25 2.94 10.90
C PHE A 244 -11.17 1.72 10.68
N ILE A 245 -11.54 1.01 11.76
CA ILE A 245 -12.48 -0.12 11.72
C ILE A 245 -13.84 0.31 11.16
N GLY A 246 -14.36 1.46 11.60
CA GLY A 246 -15.60 2.04 11.07
C GLY A 246 -15.54 2.28 9.56
N MET A 247 -14.40 2.75 9.05
CA MET A 247 -14.18 2.96 7.62
C MET A 247 -14.10 1.63 6.85
N LEU A 248 -13.49 0.58 7.43
CA LEU A 248 -13.51 -0.76 6.84
C LEU A 248 -14.96 -1.29 6.71
N PHE A 249 -15.75 -1.14 7.76
CA PHE A 249 -17.16 -1.52 7.73
C PHE A 249 -17.93 -0.72 6.67
N TYR A 250 -17.78 0.60 6.67
CA TYR A 250 -18.45 1.48 5.69
C TYR A 250 -18.09 1.10 4.25
N GLN A 251 -16.85 0.71 3.97
CA GLN A 251 -16.40 0.27 2.65
C GLN A 251 -17.25 -0.90 2.12
N HIS A 252 -17.58 -1.87 2.97
CA HIS A 252 -18.38 -3.03 2.59
C HIS A 252 -19.87 -2.71 2.39
N THR A 253 -20.37 -1.57 2.88
CA THR A 253 -21.72 -1.11 2.58
C THR A 253 -21.88 -0.48 1.20
N LEU A 254 -20.75 -0.11 0.57
CA LEU A 254 -20.75 0.59 -0.73
C LEU A 254 -20.84 -0.35 -1.93
N VAL A 255 -20.56 -1.63 -1.77
CA VAL A 255 -20.46 -2.60 -2.86
C VAL A 255 -21.21 -3.88 -2.54
N THR A 256 -21.90 -4.43 -3.55
CA THR A 256 -22.57 -5.73 -3.48
C THR A 256 -22.13 -6.58 -4.68
N PRO A 257 -22.39 -7.90 -4.70
CA PRO A 257 -22.06 -8.73 -5.85
C PRO A 257 -22.73 -8.29 -7.16
N THR A 258 -23.85 -7.57 -7.06
CA THR A 258 -24.66 -7.11 -8.21
C THR A 258 -24.56 -5.60 -8.47
N ASP A 259 -23.97 -4.83 -7.55
CA ASP A 259 -23.80 -3.38 -7.71
C ASP A 259 -22.36 -2.96 -7.34
N LEU A 260 -21.58 -2.62 -8.36
CA LEU A 260 -20.21 -2.11 -8.25
C LEU A 260 -20.11 -0.61 -8.59
N SER A 261 -21.23 0.11 -8.68
CA SER A 261 -21.25 1.52 -9.09
C SER A 261 -20.41 2.43 -8.18
N LYS A 262 -20.27 2.07 -6.90
CA LYS A 262 -19.51 2.82 -5.90
C LYS A 262 -18.14 2.23 -5.59
N VAL A 263 -17.64 1.28 -6.40
CA VAL A 263 -16.36 0.59 -6.15
C VAL A 263 -15.17 1.56 -6.09
N ASN A 264 -15.15 2.59 -6.94
CA ASN A 264 -14.11 3.63 -6.90
C ASN A 264 -14.12 4.43 -5.59
N ARG A 265 -15.31 4.73 -5.05
CA ARG A 265 -15.45 5.39 -3.74
C ARG A 265 -14.97 4.48 -2.62
N ALA A 266 -15.35 3.20 -2.66
CA ALA A 266 -14.88 2.18 -1.72
C ALA A 266 -13.37 2.04 -1.75
N PHE A 267 -12.75 2.06 -2.93
CA PHE A 267 -11.30 1.89 -3.08
C PHE A 267 -10.51 3.17 -2.74
N PHE A 268 -10.82 4.31 -3.38
CA PHE A 268 -9.99 5.51 -3.25
C PHE A 268 -10.33 6.36 -2.03
N THR A 269 -11.60 6.80 -1.94
CA THR A 269 -11.99 7.78 -0.94
C THR A 269 -11.95 7.18 0.45
N THR A 270 -12.57 6.00 0.62
CA THR A 270 -12.68 5.35 1.93
C THR A 270 -11.31 5.03 2.51
N ASN A 271 -10.43 4.41 1.71
CA ASN A 271 -9.10 4.03 2.17
C ASN A 271 -8.17 5.22 2.38
N GLY A 272 -8.25 6.25 1.51
CA GLY A 272 -7.49 7.48 1.69
C GLY A 272 -7.86 8.20 2.99
N VAL A 273 -9.16 8.36 3.26
CA VAL A 273 -9.65 8.96 4.51
C VAL A 273 -9.26 8.10 5.71
N ALA A 274 -9.46 6.77 5.63
CA ALA A 274 -9.11 5.86 6.71
C ALA A 274 -7.64 6.00 7.13
N SER A 275 -6.71 5.93 6.18
CA SER A 275 -5.27 5.97 6.48
C SER A 275 -4.81 7.34 6.97
N VAL A 276 -5.27 8.44 6.35
CA VAL A 276 -4.86 9.79 6.74
C VAL A 276 -5.36 10.13 8.14
N VAL A 277 -6.64 9.91 8.42
CA VAL A 277 -7.21 10.20 9.75
C VAL A 277 -6.56 9.32 10.80
N PHE A 278 -6.38 8.02 10.52
CA PHE A 278 -5.66 7.12 11.41
C PHE A 278 -4.25 7.63 11.74
N GLY A 279 -3.44 7.92 10.72
CA GLY A 279 -2.06 8.37 10.92
C GLY A 279 -1.98 9.72 11.63
N VAL A 280 -2.87 10.67 11.32
CA VAL A 280 -2.93 11.98 12.01
C VAL A 280 -3.27 11.79 13.48
N LEU A 281 -4.32 11.01 13.81
CA LEU A 281 -4.70 10.76 15.20
C LEU A 281 -3.58 10.08 15.99
N MET A 282 -2.90 9.11 15.39
CA MET A 282 -1.77 8.41 16.01
C MET A 282 -0.58 9.34 16.27
N ILE A 283 -0.25 10.22 15.32
CA ILE A 283 0.86 11.17 15.50
C ILE A 283 0.49 12.25 16.52
N VAL A 284 -0.74 12.73 16.53
CA VAL A 284 -1.22 13.70 17.51
C VAL A 284 -1.20 13.09 18.93
N ASP A 285 -1.63 11.81 19.08
CA ASP A 285 -1.62 11.11 20.38
C ASP A 285 -0.21 11.03 21.00
N LEU A 286 0.82 10.89 20.15
CA LEU A 286 2.22 10.85 20.60
C LEU A 286 2.72 12.17 21.22
N TYR A 287 2.11 13.32 20.87
CA TYR A 287 2.54 14.65 21.28
C TYR A 287 1.56 15.34 22.25
N MET A 288 0.51 14.66 22.69
CA MET A 288 -0.46 15.14 23.69
C MET A 288 -0.13 14.62 25.09
#